data_ed5f5ee8d8380901c30111accaa2673a
#
_entry.id   ed5f5ee8d8380901c30111accaa2673a
#
_cell.length_a   1.000
_cell.length_b   1.000
_cell.length_c   1.000
_cell.angle_alpha   90.00
_cell.angle_beta   90.00
_cell.angle_gamma   90.00
#
_symmetry.space_group_name_H-M   'P 1'
#
loop_
_entity.id
_entity.type
_entity.pdbx_description
1 polymer ?
#
loop_
_entity_poly.entity_id
_entity_poly.type
_entity_poly.pdbx_seq_one_letter_code
_entity_poly.pdbx_strand_id
1 'polypeptide(L)'
;MKWLSGTSIRIRRQTLILYGVLILLCAGSMVFVFNNHAFYDTPIAKVIRVEPGKSEEVTDTNGNSDRLFTQRMIAELKNGPYKGEQIHLENTYSLSKAFDQEHRAGDELFVYIAGQAEDSHVLAGDIEDVKRDYYMMGAFWLFLFVLTVVGKKKGLFAVLSLAINMAILVLAVELYVRTGVNLLLIAAGLAVLFTILSLLFLNGFNEKTYAAILSTLLGTAASLSVTLLVIRLTDGNGLHYEELQFLTRPYETVFLAGLFIGSLGAVMDVAITMSASVFELWEKNPRISMDALRTSGMDIGRDIMGTMTSILFFAYISGSIPMLILYFKNASPFGYTLSINLSLELARALSGGIGIVLTIPIGLYISMFFVRKKRAES
;
A
#
# COMPACT_ATOMS: atom_id res chain seq x y z
N MET A 1 29.51 -32.90 -4.29
CA MET A 1 29.66 -32.29 -5.62
C MET A 1 28.89 -33.11 -6.65
N LYS A 2 27.52 -33.12 -6.60
CA LYS A 2 26.60 -33.82 -7.52
C LYS A 2 25.21 -33.19 -7.48
N TRP A 3 25.14 -31.86 -7.70
CA TRP A 3 23.84 -31.11 -7.69
C TRP A 3 23.65 -30.24 -8.93
N LEU A 4 24.42 -30.47 -9.99
CA LEU A 4 24.30 -29.73 -11.27
C LEU A 4 24.25 -30.70 -12.46
N SER A 5 23.37 -31.70 -12.42
CA SER A 5 23.08 -32.50 -13.62
C SER A 5 21.61 -32.43 -13.98
N GLY A 6 21.30 -31.53 -14.93
CA GLY A 6 20.39 -31.86 -16.02
C GLY A 6 18.89 -31.96 -15.74
N THR A 7 18.25 -30.96 -15.15
CA THR A 7 16.83 -30.71 -15.46
C THR A 7 16.75 -29.72 -16.62
N SER A 8 16.64 -30.23 -17.85
CA SER A 8 16.20 -29.43 -18.97
C SER A 8 14.78 -28.95 -18.68
N ILE A 9 14.67 -27.70 -18.17
CA ILE A 9 13.37 -27.05 -17.95
C ILE A 9 12.76 -26.84 -19.35
N ARG A 10 11.92 -27.75 -19.76
CA ARG A 10 11.10 -27.61 -20.97
C ARG A 10 10.07 -26.51 -20.67
N ILE A 11 10.48 -25.25 -20.85
CA ILE A 11 9.61 -24.08 -20.70
C ILE A 11 8.51 -24.23 -21.73
N ARG A 12 7.25 -24.34 -21.28
CA ARG A 12 6.11 -24.42 -22.21
C ARG A 12 6.09 -23.15 -23.09
N ARG A 13 5.84 -23.30 -24.40
CA ARG A 13 5.73 -22.20 -25.37
C ARG A 13 4.86 -21.04 -24.86
N GLN A 14 3.78 -21.34 -24.15
CA GLN A 14 2.91 -20.35 -23.50
C GLN A 14 3.61 -19.51 -22.41
N THR A 15 4.52 -20.11 -21.67
CA THR A 15 5.30 -19.44 -20.63
C THR A 15 6.33 -18.48 -21.24
N LEU A 16 6.96 -18.90 -22.36
CA LEU A 16 7.89 -18.03 -23.11
C LEU A 16 7.16 -16.82 -23.71
N ILE A 17 5.97 -17.04 -24.30
CA ILE A 17 5.13 -15.94 -24.82
C ILE A 17 4.76 -14.98 -23.69
N LEU A 18 4.35 -15.47 -22.52
CA LEU A 18 3.98 -14.65 -21.37
C LEU A 18 5.15 -13.76 -20.90
N TYR A 19 6.34 -14.35 -20.72
CA TYR A 19 7.52 -13.57 -20.34
C TYR A 19 7.93 -12.58 -21.44
N GLY A 20 7.80 -12.94 -22.71
CA GLY A 20 8.03 -12.03 -23.82
C GLY A 20 7.09 -10.81 -23.79
N VAL A 21 5.80 -11.03 -23.55
CA VAL A 21 4.80 -9.96 -23.39
C VAL A 21 5.12 -9.08 -22.19
N LEU A 22 5.47 -9.67 -21.04
CA LEU A 22 5.84 -8.90 -19.85
C LEU A 22 7.09 -8.03 -20.08
N ILE A 23 8.10 -8.56 -20.78
CA ILE A 23 9.32 -7.79 -21.11
C ILE A 23 8.97 -6.64 -22.07
N LEU A 24 8.12 -6.88 -23.07
CA LEU A 24 7.68 -5.83 -24.00
C LEU A 24 6.86 -4.75 -23.29
N LEU A 25 5.97 -5.12 -22.36
CA LEU A 25 5.22 -4.17 -21.55
C LEU A 25 6.13 -3.39 -20.61
N CYS A 26 7.13 -4.04 -20.01
CA CYS A 26 8.15 -3.38 -19.19
C CYS A 26 8.92 -2.35 -20.03
N ALA A 27 9.50 -2.76 -21.16
CA ALA A 27 10.25 -1.86 -22.03
C ALA A 27 9.37 -0.70 -22.53
N GLY A 28 8.15 -0.98 -23.00
CA GLY A 28 7.21 0.03 -23.48
C GLY A 28 6.80 1.02 -22.40
N SER A 29 6.47 0.55 -21.20
CA SER A 29 6.11 1.43 -20.07
C SER A 29 7.30 2.26 -19.58
N MET A 30 8.50 1.70 -19.54
CA MET A 30 9.70 2.47 -19.18
C MET A 30 9.99 3.55 -20.22
N VAL A 31 9.94 3.23 -21.51
CA VAL A 31 10.09 4.25 -22.58
C VAL A 31 9.01 5.31 -22.48
N PHE A 32 7.77 4.93 -22.19
CA PHE A 32 6.67 5.87 -21.98
C PHE A 32 6.97 6.83 -20.82
N VAL A 33 7.33 6.31 -19.64
CA VAL A 33 7.57 7.14 -18.44
C VAL A 33 8.75 8.11 -18.61
N PHE A 34 9.78 7.73 -19.37
CA PHE A 34 10.88 8.63 -19.71
C PHE A 34 10.51 9.72 -20.74
N ASN A 35 9.37 9.58 -21.43
CA ASN A 35 8.96 10.51 -22.49
C ASN A 35 7.53 11.04 -22.28
N ASN A 36 6.96 10.90 -21.11
CA ASN A 36 5.56 11.23 -20.83
C ASN A 36 5.31 12.69 -20.41
N HIS A 37 6.29 13.59 -20.64
CA HIS A 37 6.21 15.00 -20.23
C HIS A 37 4.93 15.69 -20.75
N ALA A 38 4.48 15.36 -21.97
CA ALA A 38 3.30 15.95 -22.59
C ALA A 38 1.96 15.56 -21.91
N PHE A 39 1.97 14.57 -21.02
CA PHE A 39 0.79 14.10 -20.29
C PHE A 39 0.62 14.78 -18.92
N TYR A 40 1.54 15.65 -18.54
CA TYR A 40 1.46 16.42 -17.31
C TYR A 40 1.03 17.86 -17.63
N ASP A 41 0.06 18.36 -16.86
CA ASP A 41 -0.39 19.74 -16.94
C ASP A 41 0.62 20.70 -16.29
N THR A 42 1.30 20.23 -15.23
CA THR A 42 2.35 20.99 -14.55
C THR A 42 3.62 21.03 -15.41
N PRO A 43 4.27 22.18 -15.57
CA PRO A 43 5.55 22.28 -16.26
C PRO A 43 6.63 21.41 -15.61
N ILE A 44 7.39 20.70 -16.44
CA ILE A 44 8.52 19.87 -16.04
C ILE A 44 9.79 20.47 -16.57
N ALA A 45 10.77 20.68 -15.68
CA ALA A 45 12.09 21.19 -16.02
C ALA A 45 13.15 20.11 -15.76
N LYS A 46 14.00 19.85 -16.75
CA LYS A 46 15.17 18.97 -16.61
C LYS A 46 16.39 19.79 -16.25
N VAL A 47 17.00 19.50 -15.12
CA VAL A 47 18.19 20.17 -14.62
C VAL A 47 19.37 19.91 -15.56
N ILE A 48 19.93 20.97 -16.11
CA ILE A 48 21.12 20.93 -16.98
C ILE A 48 22.37 21.12 -16.15
N ARG A 49 22.36 22.14 -15.27
CA ARG A 49 23.51 22.55 -14.48
C ARG A 49 23.09 22.92 -13.07
N VAL A 50 23.92 22.55 -12.12
CA VAL A 50 23.78 22.91 -10.71
C VAL A 50 25.01 23.66 -10.28
N GLU A 51 24.83 24.84 -9.68
CA GLU A 51 25.88 25.65 -9.09
C GLU A 51 25.69 25.66 -7.56
N PRO A 52 26.68 25.18 -6.80
CA PRO A 52 26.60 25.24 -5.33
C PRO A 52 26.62 26.69 -4.87
N GLY A 53 25.71 27.04 -4.01
CA GLY A 53 25.64 28.36 -3.39
C GLY A 53 26.34 28.39 -2.03
N LYS A 54 25.78 29.20 -1.12
CA LYS A 54 26.29 29.35 0.26
C LYS A 54 25.87 28.20 1.14
N SER A 55 26.64 27.92 2.20
CA SER A 55 26.20 27.05 3.28
C SER A 55 26.16 27.83 4.60
N GLU A 56 25.14 27.55 5.41
CA GLU A 56 24.93 28.23 6.70
C GLU A 56 24.61 27.17 7.76
N GLU A 57 25.21 27.31 8.93
CA GLU A 57 24.86 26.48 10.09
C GLU A 57 23.66 27.11 10.79
N VAL A 58 22.63 26.28 11.03
CA VAL A 58 21.42 26.67 11.73
C VAL A 58 21.22 25.76 12.93
N THR A 59 20.74 26.35 14.01
CA THR A 59 20.39 25.61 15.23
C THR A 59 18.97 25.96 15.61
N ASP A 60 18.14 24.94 15.85
CA ASP A 60 16.78 25.16 16.29
C ASP A 60 16.68 25.53 17.77
N THR A 61 15.47 25.83 18.25
CA THR A 61 15.20 26.21 19.65
C THR A 61 15.46 25.07 20.64
N ASN A 62 15.55 23.81 20.17
CA ASN A 62 15.83 22.63 20.97
C ASN A 62 17.33 22.27 20.99
N GLY A 63 18.17 23.08 20.32
CA GLY A 63 19.62 22.86 20.26
C GLY A 63 20.05 21.85 19.19
N ASN A 64 19.16 21.43 18.29
CA ASN A 64 19.54 20.58 17.15
C ASN A 64 20.20 21.45 16.08
N SER A 65 21.45 21.12 15.73
CA SER A 65 22.21 21.80 14.68
C SER A 65 22.04 21.08 13.35
N ASP A 66 21.89 21.87 12.28
CA ASP A 66 21.89 21.42 10.91
C ASP A 66 22.67 22.42 10.03
N ARG A 67 22.95 22.03 8.80
CA ARG A 67 23.62 22.91 7.83
C ARG A 67 22.74 23.00 6.58
N LEU A 68 22.36 24.21 6.23
CA LEU A 68 21.62 24.52 5.02
C LEU A 68 22.59 24.81 3.88
N PHE A 69 22.27 24.29 2.69
CA PHE A 69 23.00 24.51 1.45
C PHE A 69 22.06 25.13 0.44
N THR A 70 22.50 26.15 -0.26
CA THR A 70 21.75 26.72 -1.38
C THR A 70 22.29 26.15 -2.70
N GLN A 71 21.42 25.89 -3.65
CA GLN A 71 21.76 25.49 -5.03
C GLN A 71 21.08 26.46 -5.98
N ARG A 72 21.82 26.90 -6.99
CA ARG A 72 21.27 27.57 -8.17
C ARG A 72 21.31 26.60 -9.32
N MET A 73 20.21 26.47 -10.02
CA MET A 73 20.09 25.52 -11.11
C MET A 73 19.60 26.18 -12.37
N ILE A 74 20.15 25.73 -13.51
CA ILE A 74 19.65 26.02 -14.84
C ILE A 74 18.99 24.74 -15.35
N ALA A 75 17.72 24.81 -15.70
CA ALA A 75 16.94 23.68 -16.20
C ALA A 75 16.25 24.04 -17.52
N GLU A 76 15.93 23.03 -18.33
CA GLU A 76 15.23 23.17 -19.62
C GLU A 76 13.78 22.64 -19.43
N LEU A 77 12.81 23.45 -19.82
CA LEU A 77 11.39 23.06 -19.78
C LEU A 77 11.07 21.99 -20.85
N LYS A 78 10.46 20.88 -20.44
CA LYS A 78 10.18 19.72 -21.30
C LYS A 78 8.74 19.69 -21.81
N ASN A 79 7.81 20.47 -21.21
CA ASN A 79 6.42 20.59 -21.63
C ASN A 79 5.89 22.00 -21.39
N GLY A 80 4.63 22.22 -21.71
CA GLY A 80 3.98 23.52 -21.54
C GLY A 80 4.31 24.54 -22.65
N PRO A 81 3.83 25.79 -22.50
CA PRO A 81 3.97 26.84 -23.52
C PRO A 81 5.40 27.29 -23.72
N TYR A 82 6.27 27.12 -22.74
CA TYR A 82 7.69 27.51 -22.78
C TYR A 82 8.63 26.32 -23.01
N LYS A 83 8.13 25.24 -23.60
CA LYS A 83 8.96 24.05 -23.90
C LYS A 83 10.21 24.38 -24.69
N GLY A 84 11.37 23.95 -24.19
CA GLY A 84 12.69 24.18 -24.77
C GLY A 84 13.41 25.45 -24.27
N GLU A 85 12.71 26.29 -23.51
CA GLU A 85 13.31 27.44 -22.85
C GLU A 85 14.02 27.04 -21.57
N GLN A 86 14.99 27.88 -21.17
CA GLN A 86 15.70 27.70 -19.90
C GLN A 86 15.00 28.44 -18.78
N ILE A 87 15.02 27.83 -17.61
CA ILE A 87 14.47 28.37 -16.36
C ILE A 87 15.53 28.33 -15.26
N HIS A 88 15.64 29.42 -14.51
CA HIS A 88 16.47 29.50 -13.32
C HIS A 88 15.65 29.09 -12.10
N LEU A 89 16.20 28.16 -11.32
CA LEU A 89 15.58 27.61 -10.11
C LEU A 89 16.56 27.77 -8.95
N GLU A 90 16.03 28.11 -7.78
CA GLU A 90 16.79 28.07 -6.53
C GLU A 90 16.25 26.95 -5.63
N ASN A 91 17.15 26.29 -4.93
CA ASN A 91 16.82 25.24 -3.96
C ASN A 91 17.66 25.45 -2.70
N THR A 92 17.03 25.21 -1.56
CA THR A 92 17.75 25.13 -0.27
C THR A 92 17.49 23.75 0.32
N TYR A 93 18.55 23.06 0.70
CA TYR A 93 18.45 21.75 1.31
C TYR A 93 19.34 21.65 2.54
N SER A 94 18.94 20.82 3.49
CA SER A 94 19.65 20.56 4.72
C SER A 94 20.59 19.37 4.61
N LEU A 95 21.62 19.33 5.48
CA LEU A 95 22.49 18.16 5.58
C LEU A 95 21.72 16.92 6.02
N SER A 96 20.74 17.10 6.89
CA SER A 96 19.85 16.02 7.37
C SER A 96 18.89 15.49 6.31
N LYS A 97 18.58 16.29 5.29
CA LYS A 97 17.60 15.97 4.22
C LYS A 97 16.24 15.52 4.77
N ALA A 98 15.82 16.11 5.91
CA ALA A 98 14.62 15.69 6.62
C ALA A 98 13.33 16.00 5.85
N PHE A 99 13.25 17.17 5.20
CA PHE A 99 12.09 17.63 4.42
C PHE A 99 12.46 18.18 3.05
N ASP A 100 13.72 18.12 2.70
CA ASP A 100 14.29 18.70 1.51
C ASP A 100 15.28 17.74 0.84
N GLN A 101 15.70 18.05 -0.35
CA GLN A 101 16.65 17.19 -1.06
C GLN A 101 17.60 18.01 -1.96
N GLU A 102 18.80 17.49 -2.09
CA GLU A 102 19.79 17.93 -3.06
C GLU A 102 19.38 17.50 -4.47
N HIS A 103 19.40 18.41 -5.43
CA HIS A 103 19.15 18.11 -6.83
C HIS A 103 20.45 18.05 -7.63
N ARG A 104 20.44 17.27 -8.71
CA ARG A 104 21.59 17.02 -9.56
C ARG A 104 21.25 17.25 -11.03
N ALA A 105 22.29 17.46 -11.83
CA ALA A 105 22.13 17.53 -13.28
C ALA A 105 21.53 16.21 -13.80
N GLY A 106 20.47 16.33 -14.59
CA GLY A 106 19.69 15.20 -15.11
C GLY A 106 18.35 14.95 -14.38
N ASP A 107 18.16 15.49 -13.17
CA ASP A 107 16.89 15.39 -12.44
C ASP A 107 15.78 16.12 -13.21
N GLU A 108 14.58 15.57 -13.15
CA GLU A 108 13.36 16.17 -13.71
C GLU A 108 12.47 16.65 -12.56
N LEU A 109 12.11 17.95 -12.59
CA LEU A 109 11.41 18.64 -11.52
C LEU A 109 10.10 19.21 -12.04
N PHE A 110 9.04 19.10 -11.27
CA PHE A 110 7.83 19.89 -11.44
C PHE A 110 8.10 21.31 -10.95
N VAL A 111 7.77 22.30 -11.76
CA VAL A 111 8.09 23.69 -11.47
C VAL A 111 6.87 24.60 -11.65
N TYR A 112 6.81 25.63 -10.82
CA TYR A 112 5.93 26.79 -11.03
C TYR A 112 6.73 27.91 -11.70
N ILE A 113 6.21 28.48 -12.79
CA ILE A 113 6.87 29.56 -13.53
C ILE A 113 6.38 30.89 -12.97
N ALA A 114 7.24 31.62 -12.27
CA ALA A 114 6.90 32.89 -11.65
C ALA A 114 6.90 34.06 -12.65
N GLY A 115 7.57 33.91 -13.78
CA GLY A 115 7.70 34.94 -14.84
C GLY A 115 9.14 35.12 -15.31
N GLN A 116 9.42 36.24 -15.97
CA GLN A 116 10.79 36.61 -16.35
C GLN A 116 11.51 37.25 -15.16
N ALA A 117 12.78 36.87 -14.92
CA ALA A 117 13.59 37.50 -13.89
C ALA A 117 13.86 38.97 -14.26
N GLU A 118 13.80 39.85 -13.25
CA GLU A 118 13.79 41.33 -13.41
C GLU A 118 14.92 41.91 -14.28
N ASP A 119 16.05 41.20 -14.46
CA ASP A 119 17.22 41.67 -15.21
C ASP A 119 17.63 40.76 -16.39
N SER A 120 16.82 39.74 -16.73
CA SER A 120 17.20 38.82 -17.83
C SER A 120 15.96 38.30 -18.56
N HIS A 121 16.14 37.99 -19.86
CA HIS A 121 15.10 37.29 -20.64
C HIS A 121 14.93 35.80 -20.25
N VAL A 122 15.48 35.39 -19.12
CA VAL A 122 15.43 34.01 -18.64
C VAL A 122 14.27 33.85 -17.66
N LEU A 123 13.53 32.79 -17.80
CA LEU A 123 12.44 32.46 -16.89
C LEU A 123 12.96 32.13 -15.47
N ALA A 124 12.22 32.56 -14.46
CA ALA A 124 12.46 32.18 -13.07
C ALA A 124 11.24 31.42 -12.52
N GLY A 125 11.49 30.53 -11.59
CA GLY A 125 10.43 29.74 -11.00
C GLY A 125 10.86 29.00 -9.75
N ASP A 126 9.87 28.35 -9.12
CA ASP A 126 10.03 27.58 -7.90
C ASP A 126 9.83 26.08 -8.17
N ILE A 127 10.50 25.26 -7.38
CA ILE A 127 10.37 23.81 -7.46
C ILE A 127 9.14 23.39 -6.64
N GLU A 128 8.21 22.67 -7.27
CA GLU A 128 7.05 22.11 -6.58
C GLU A 128 7.31 20.68 -6.09
N ASP A 129 7.90 19.82 -6.94
CA ASP A 129 8.21 18.42 -6.59
C ASP A 129 9.23 17.85 -7.60
N VAL A 130 9.65 16.61 -7.33
CA VAL A 130 10.55 15.83 -8.20
C VAL A 130 9.75 14.80 -8.97
N LYS A 131 9.98 14.69 -10.27
CA LYS A 131 9.39 13.62 -11.08
C LYS A 131 10.05 12.28 -10.77
N ARG A 132 9.32 11.41 -10.05
CA ARG A 132 9.81 10.12 -9.54
C ARG A 132 9.17 8.91 -10.18
N ASP A 133 8.31 9.08 -11.17
CA ASP A 133 7.50 8.03 -11.79
C ASP A 133 8.36 6.91 -12.40
N TYR A 134 9.50 7.23 -12.96
CA TYR A 134 10.42 6.22 -13.52
C TYR A 134 11.08 5.34 -12.45
N TYR A 135 11.36 5.87 -11.25
CA TYR A 135 11.83 5.06 -10.13
C TYR A 135 10.73 4.13 -9.61
N MET A 136 9.51 4.68 -9.46
CA MET A 136 8.35 3.91 -9.03
C MET A 136 8.01 2.80 -10.03
N MET A 137 8.06 3.11 -11.34
CA MET A 137 7.86 2.14 -12.40
C MET A 137 8.92 1.04 -12.39
N GLY A 138 10.20 1.40 -12.16
CA GLY A 138 11.29 0.43 -12.02
C GLY A 138 11.08 -0.50 -10.83
N ALA A 139 10.74 0.03 -9.65
CA ALA A 139 10.44 -0.75 -8.46
C ALA A 139 9.22 -1.67 -8.66
N PHE A 140 8.17 -1.16 -9.32
CA PHE A 140 6.98 -1.92 -9.68
C PHE A 140 7.32 -3.11 -10.59
N TRP A 141 8.11 -2.90 -11.63
CA TRP A 141 8.53 -4.00 -12.51
C TRP A 141 9.42 -5.02 -11.82
N LEU A 142 10.30 -4.58 -10.92
CA LEU A 142 11.10 -5.50 -10.10
C LEU A 142 10.18 -6.38 -9.24
N PHE A 143 9.19 -5.79 -8.58
CA PHE A 143 8.18 -6.51 -7.81
C PHE A 143 7.41 -7.51 -8.67
N LEU A 144 6.91 -7.09 -9.84
CA LEU A 144 6.18 -7.96 -10.77
C LEU A 144 7.05 -9.12 -11.27
N PHE A 145 8.31 -8.86 -11.56
CA PHE A 145 9.27 -9.89 -12.00
C PHE A 145 9.44 -10.94 -10.90
N VAL A 146 9.74 -10.54 -9.67
CA VAL A 146 9.92 -11.47 -8.54
C VAL A 146 8.64 -12.27 -8.31
N LEU A 147 7.49 -11.62 -8.28
CA LEU A 147 6.20 -12.27 -8.06
C LEU A 147 5.87 -13.29 -9.16
N THR A 148 6.20 -12.98 -10.42
CA THR A 148 5.91 -13.86 -11.55
C THR A 148 6.88 -15.05 -11.62
N VAL A 149 8.15 -14.83 -11.30
CA VAL A 149 9.17 -15.89 -11.25
C VAL A 149 8.87 -16.90 -10.14
N VAL A 150 8.54 -16.42 -8.95
CA VAL A 150 8.25 -17.27 -7.78
C VAL A 150 6.82 -17.85 -7.87
N GLY A 151 5.83 -16.99 -8.09
CA GLY A 151 4.40 -17.35 -8.07
C GLY A 151 3.90 -17.99 -9.36
N LYS A 152 4.68 -17.95 -10.45
CA LYS A 152 4.31 -18.46 -11.79
C LYS A 152 2.93 -17.93 -12.19
N LYS A 153 2.00 -18.84 -12.58
CA LYS A 153 0.63 -18.46 -12.95
C LYS A 153 -0.15 -17.78 -11.83
N LYS A 154 0.01 -18.25 -10.57
CA LYS A 154 -0.65 -17.63 -9.42
C LYS A 154 -0.13 -16.21 -9.17
N GLY A 155 1.18 -15.98 -9.35
CA GLY A 155 1.76 -14.65 -9.28
C GLY A 155 1.15 -13.68 -10.30
N LEU A 156 0.96 -14.12 -11.55
CA LEU A 156 0.31 -13.30 -12.58
C LEU A 156 -1.14 -12.95 -12.21
N PHE A 157 -1.92 -13.92 -11.72
CA PHE A 157 -3.30 -13.66 -11.27
C PHE A 157 -3.34 -12.73 -10.06
N ALA A 158 -2.35 -12.81 -9.16
CA ALA A 158 -2.22 -11.87 -8.04
C ALA A 158 -1.97 -10.44 -8.52
N VAL A 159 -1.08 -10.24 -9.50
CA VAL A 159 -0.83 -8.94 -10.14
C VAL A 159 -2.10 -8.39 -10.79
N LEU A 160 -2.79 -9.23 -11.58
CA LEU A 160 -4.03 -8.83 -12.24
C LEU A 160 -5.11 -8.43 -11.23
N SER A 161 -5.26 -9.22 -10.16
CA SER A 161 -6.18 -8.91 -9.06
C SER A 161 -5.82 -7.58 -8.40
N LEU A 162 -4.54 -7.35 -8.10
CA LEU A 162 -4.06 -6.10 -7.51
C LEU A 162 -4.36 -4.89 -8.41
N ALA A 163 -4.08 -5.00 -9.72
CA ALA A 163 -4.35 -3.93 -10.67
C ALA A 163 -5.84 -3.60 -10.78
N ILE A 164 -6.69 -4.63 -10.84
CA ILE A 164 -8.16 -4.46 -10.88
C ILE A 164 -8.66 -3.82 -9.58
N ASN A 165 -8.20 -4.31 -8.43
CA ASN A 165 -8.61 -3.75 -7.13
C ASN A 165 -8.16 -2.29 -6.99
N MET A 166 -6.97 -1.93 -7.45
CA MET A 166 -6.49 -0.55 -7.45
C MET A 166 -7.34 0.34 -8.36
N ALA A 167 -7.67 -0.12 -9.57
CA ALA A 167 -8.55 0.62 -10.48
C ALA A 167 -9.95 0.85 -9.86
N ILE A 168 -10.53 -0.19 -9.26
CA ILE A 168 -11.83 -0.09 -8.57
C ILE A 168 -11.75 0.88 -7.39
N LEU A 169 -10.65 0.86 -6.61
CA LEU A 169 -10.45 1.79 -5.49
C LEU A 169 -10.43 3.24 -5.97
N VAL A 170 -9.66 3.54 -7.03
CA VAL A 170 -9.59 4.89 -7.60
C VAL A 170 -10.97 5.37 -8.08
N LEU A 171 -11.69 4.52 -8.84
CA LEU A 171 -13.03 4.84 -9.30
C LEU A 171 -14.02 5.06 -8.15
N ALA A 172 -13.91 4.27 -7.08
CA ALA A 172 -14.78 4.41 -5.90
C ALA A 172 -14.50 5.70 -5.12
N VAL A 173 -13.23 6.09 -4.99
CA VAL A 173 -12.85 7.37 -4.39
C VAL A 173 -13.34 8.54 -5.25
N GLU A 174 -13.19 8.46 -6.57
CA GLU A 174 -13.71 9.47 -7.50
C GLU A 174 -15.25 9.58 -7.42
N LEU A 175 -15.94 8.44 -7.36
CA LEU A 175 -17.38 8.40 -7.15
C LEU A 175 -17.78 9.12 -5.85
N TYR A 176 -17.07 8.84 -4.75
CA TYR A 176 -17.31 9.52 -3.47
C TYR A 176 -17.14 11.03 -3.58
N VAL A 177 -16.05 11.49 -4.19
CA VAL A 177 -15.76 12.93 -4.34
C VAL A 177 -16.81 13.63 -5.18
N ARG A 178 -17.29 13.00 -6.27
CA ARG A 178 -18.28 13.59 -7.19
C ARG A 178 -19.71 13.58 -6.64
N THR A 179 -20.09 12.51 -5.92
CA THR A 179 -21.49 12.30 -5.56
C THR A 179 -21.81 12.58 -4.09
N GLY A 180 -20.80 12.54 -3.21
CA GLY A 180 -20.99 12.66 -1.75
C GLY A 180 -21.77 11.50 -1.12
N VAL A 181 -21.91 10.35 -1.81
CA VAL A 181 -22.52 9.13 -1.26
C VAL A 181 -21.78 8.70 0.00
N ASN A 182 -22.48 8.06 0.93
CA ASN A 182 -21.89 7.62 2.20
C ASN A 182 -20.64 6.74 1.97
N LEU A 183 -19.50 7.21 2.47
CA LEU A 183 -18.19 6.56 2.27
C LEU A 183 -18.15 5.14 2.89
N LEU A 184 -18.85 4.89 3.99
CA LEU A 184 -18.90 3.56 4.60
C LEU A 184 -19.66 2.56 3.72
N LEU A 185 -20.69 2.99 2.99
CA LEU A 185 -21.38 2.14 2.02
C LEU A 185 -20.47 1.80 0.85
N ILE A 186 -19.70 2.77 0.36
CA ILE A 186 -18.69 2.56 -0.69
C ILE A 186 -17.62 1.57 -0.18
N ALA A 187 -17.10 1.77 1.03
CA ALA A 187 -16.10 0.88 1.63
C ALA A 187 -16.63 -0.55 1.81
N ALA A 188 -17.89 -0.71 2.23
CA ALA A 188 -18.53 -2.02 2.32
C ALA A 188 -18.67 -2.70 0.95
N GLY A 189 -19.09 -1.95 -0.07
CA GLY A 189 -19.13 -2.42 -1.46
C GLY A 189 -17.75 -2.85 -1.98
N LEU A 190 -16.73 -2.03 -1.72
CA LEU A 190 -15.34 -2.36 -2.05
C LEU A 190 -14.85 -3.63 -1.36
N ALA A 191 -15.15 -3.80 -0.08
CA ALA A 191 -14.77 -4.99 0.67
C ALA A 191 -15.37 -6.27 0.06
N VAL A 192 -16.64 -6.21 -0.35
CA VAL A 192 -17.28 -7.34 -1.05
C VAL A 192 -16.62 -7.60 -2.40
N LEU A 193 -16.42 -6.57 -3.22
CA LEU A 193 -15.80 -6.69 -4.54
C LEU A 193 -14.35 -7.20 -4.45
N PHE A 194 -13.53 -6.61 -3.59
CA PHE A 194 -12.14 -7.03 -3.41
C PHE A 194 -12.03 -8.47 -2.92
N THR A 195 -12.86 -8.86 -1.96
CA THR A 195 -12.88 -10.24 -1.46
C THR A 195 -13.24 -11.22 -2.56
N ILE A 196 -14.32 -10.98 -3.29
CA ILE A 196 -14.79 -11.87 -4.35
C ILE A 196 -13.74 -11.96 -5.48
N LEU A 197 -13.31 -10.80 -6.00
CA LEU A 197 -12.38 -10.77 -7.12
C LEU A 197 -11.03 -11.40 -6.74
N SER A 198 -10.42 -10.99 -5.63
CA SER A 198 -9.11 -11.50 -5.23
C SER A 198 -9.13 -13.01 -4.99
N LEU A 199 -10.10 -13.51 -4.24
CA LEU A 199 -10.14 -14.93 -3.90
C LEU A 199 -10.50 -15.80 -5.11
N LEU A 200 -11.40 -15.35 -5.99
CA LEU A 200 -11.73 -16.10 -7.22
C LEU A 200 -10.56 -16.09 -8.21
N PHE A 201 -9.87 -14.96 -8.39
CA PHE A 201 -8.71 -14.92 -9.29
C PHE A 201 -7.53 -15.79 -8.80
N LEU A 202 -7.26 -15.81 -7.48
CA LEU A 202 -6.15 -16.60 -6.96
C LEU A 202 -6.44 -18.09 -6.84
N ASN A 203 -7.66 -18.46 -6.43
CA ASN A 203 -7.99 -19.82 -6.02
C ASN A 203 -9.03 -20.49 -6.89
N GLY A 204 -9.66 -19.75 -7.82
CA GLY A 204 -10.70 -20.25 -8.71
C GLY A 204 -12.05 -20.52 -8.04
N PHE A 205 -12.98 -21.07 -8.81
CA PHE A 205 -14.34 -21.36 -8.38
C PHE A 205 -14.38 -22.75 -7.70
N ASN A 206 -14.32 -22.78 -6.40
CA ASN A 206 -14.41 -24.02 -5.62
C ASN A 206 -14.93 -23.73 -4.19
N GLU A 207 -15.35 -24.78 -3.49
CA GLU A 207 -15.94 -24.67 -2.14
C GLU A 207 -15.00 -24.04 -1.12
N LYS A 208 -13.70 -24.30 -1.22
CA LYS A 208 -12.69 -23.66 -0.35
C LYS A 208 -12.71 -22.15 -0.52
N THR A 209 -12.81 -21.69 -1.78
CA THR A 209 -12.89 -20.27 -2.10
C THR A 209 -14.19 -19.63 -1.60
N TYR A 210 -15.33 -20.32 -1.77
CA TYR A 210 -16.61 -19.82 -1.26
C TYR A 210 -16.63 -19.74 0.28
N ALA A 211 -16.08 -20.75 0.95
CA ALA A 211 -15.92 -20.73 2.39
C ALA A 211 -15.02 -19.57 2.84
N ALA A 212 -13.91 -19.31 2.14
CA ALA A 212 -13.03 -18.19 2.42
C ALA A 212 -13.71 -16.84 2.21
N ILE A 213 -14.48 -16.65 1.12
CA ILE A 213 -15.24 -15.42 0.85
C ILE A 213 -16.20 -15.13 2.01
N LEU A 214 -17.03 -16.10 2.38
CA LEU A 214 -17.97 -15.92 3.49
C LEU A 214 -17.27 -15.64 4.82
N SER A 215 -16.17 -16.35 5.08
CA SER A 215 -15.36 -16.15 6.30
C SER A 215 -14.74 -14.77 6.35
N THR A 216 -14.22 -14.27 5.23
CA THR A 216 -13.67 -12.93 5.12
C THR A 216 -14.72 -11.86 5.40
N LEU A 217 -15.87 -11.95 4.73
CA LEU A 217 -16.93 -10.95 4.86
C LEU A 217 -17.50 -10.92 6.29
N LEU A 218 -17.75 -12.10 6.89
CA LEU A 218 -18.23 -12.17 8.26
C LEU A 218 -17.17 -11.77 9.29
N GLY A 219 -15.92 -12.17 9.10
CA GLY A 219 -14.79 -11.76 9.95
C GLY A 219 -14.57 -10.26 9.94
N THR A 220 -14.58 -9.66 8.75
CA THR A 220 -14.42 -8.20 8.59
C THR A 220 -15.63 -7.45 9.20
N ALA A 221 -16.85 -7.91 8.97
CA ALA A 221 -18.05 -7.32 9.56
C ALA A 221 -18.03 -7.41 11.09
N ALA A 222 -17.61 -8.54 11.66
CA ALA A 222 -17.47 -8.72 13.11
C ALA A 222 -16.40 -7.78 13.68
N SER A 223 -15.25 -7.68 13.05
CA SER A 223 -14.18 -6.74 13.45
C SER A 223 -14.66 -5.29 13.46
N LEU A 224 -15.31 -4.86 12.38
CA LEU A 224 -15.86 -3.51 12.27
C LEU A 224 -16.92 -3.25 13.35
N SER A 225 -17.79 -4.22 13.60
CA SER A 225 -18.83 -4.09 14.64
C SER A 225 -18.22 -3.90 16.04
N VAL A 226 -17.19 -4.67 16.37
CA VAL A 226 -16.46 -4.52 17.65
C VAL A 226 -15.79 -3.15 17.72
N THR A 227 -15.12 -2.73 16.66
CA THR A 227 -14.43 -1.45 16.62
C THR A 227 -15.40 -0.28 16.73
N LEU A 228 -16.52 -0.31 16.00
CA LEU A 228 -17.58 0.71 16.11
C LEU A 228 -18.19 0.75 17.52
N LEU A 229 -18.37 -0.40 18.15
CA LEU A 229 -18.85 -0.47 19.52
C LEU A 229 -17.87 0.22 20.48
N VAL A 230 -16.57 -0.09 20.37
CA VAL A 230 -15.53 0.54 21.19
C VAL A 230 -15.50 2.06 20.99
N ILE A 231 -15.46 2.52 19.74
CA ILE A 231 -15.44 3.97 19.43
C ILE A 231 -16.66 4.68 20.00
N ARG A 232 -17.87 4.08 19.90
CA ARG A 232 -19.09 4.66 20.47
C ARG A 232 -19.09 4.67 21.99
N LEU A 233 -18.56 3.63 22.64
CA LEU A 233 -18.49 3.56 24.11
C LEU A 233 -17.45 4.51 24.70
N THR A 234 -16.44 4.85 23.94
CA THR A 234 -15.37 5.78 24.32
C THR A 234 -15.58 7.19 23.80
N ASP A 235 -16.68 7.45 23.06
CA ASP A 235 -16.91 8.70 22.33
C ASP A 235 -15.69 9.14 21.47
N GLY A 236 -14.91 8.17 21.00
CA GLY A 236 -13.67 8.40 20.24
C GLY A 236 -12.54 9.01 21.05
N ASN A 237 -12.67 9.11 22.38
CA ASN A 237 -11.64 9.68 23.24
C ASN A 237 -10.32 8.91 23.12
N GLY A 238 -9.22 9.64 22.92
CA GLY A 238 -7.88 9.09 22.73
C GLY A 238 -7.50 8.80 21.28
N LEU A 239 -8.41 9.04 20.32
CA LEU A 239 -8.10 9.03 18.90
C LEU A 239 -7.82 10.45 18.42
N HIS A 240 -6.60 10.71 18.00
CA HIS A 240 -6.17 12.02 17.52
C HIS A 240 -6.48 12.18 16.02
N TYR A 241 -7.75 12.40 15.68
CA TYR A 241 -8.19 12.57 14.29
C TYR A 241 -7.60 13.80 13.61
N GLU A 242 -7.15 14.80 14.39
CA GLU A 242 -6.44 15.98 13.93
C GLU A 242 -5.12 15.67 13.23
N GLU A 243 -4.55 14.50 13.48
CA GLU A 243 -3.35 14.01 12.77
C GLU A 243 -3.65 13.51 11.34
N LEU A 244 -4.93 13.36 10.97
CA LEU A 244 -5.32 13.11 9.59
C LEU A 244 -5.20 14.41 8.79
N GLN A 245 -4.08 14.55 8.07
CA GLN A 245 -3.74 15.77 7.33
C GLN A 245 -4.78 16.09 6.24
N PHE A 246 -5.07 17.39 6.08
CA PHE A 246 -5.90 17.95 5.00
C PHE A 246 -7.34 17.45 4.92
N LEU A 247 -7.91 16.91 5.98
CA LEU A 247 -9.30 16.48 5.98
C LEU A 247 -10.28 17.62 6.24
N THR A 248 -10.96 18.04 5.19
CA THR A 248 -12.10 18.97 5.26
C THR A 248 -13.45 18.25 5.36
N ARG A 249 -13.44 16.91 5.44
CA ARG A 249 -14.63 16.04 5.46
C ARG A 249 -14.74 15.29 6.79
N PRO A 250 -15.86 14.58 7.05
CA PRO A 250 -16.02 13.82 8.32
C PRO A 250 -14.87 12.85 8.56
N TYR A 251 -13.92 13.26 9.37
CA TYR A 251 -12.66 12.53 9.65
C TYR A 251 -12.92 11.13 10.23
N GLU A 252 -13.92 11.00 11.10
CA GLU A 252 -14.31 9.70 11.68
C GLU A 252 -14.73 8.71 10.58
N THR A 253 -15.58 9.16 9.63
CA THR A 253 -16.04 8.31 8.53
C THR A 253 -14.90 7.89 7.61
N VAL A 254 -13.95 8.78 7.34
CA VAL A 254 -12.76 8.48 6.53
C VAL A 254 -11.85 7.48 7.26
N PHE A 255 -11.63 7.68 8.55
CA PHE A 255 -10.87 6.77 9.38
C PHE A 255 -11.49 5.37 9.39
N LEU A 256 -12.80 5.27 9.64
CA LEU A 256 -13.53 4.00 9.64
C LEU A 256 -13.50 3.29 8.29
N ALA A 257 -13.65 4.02 7.18
CA ALA A 257 -13.54 3.46 5.84
C ALA A 257 -12.12 2.93 5.57
N GLY A 258 -11.10 3.68 5.95
CA GLY A 258 -9.70 3.26 5.86
C GLY A 258 -9.39 2.03 6.72
N LEU A 259 -9.91 1.98 7.94
CA LEU A 259 -9.79 0.84 8.84
C LEU A 259 -10.45 -0.41 8.27
N PHE A 260 -11.64 -0.27 7.67
CA PHE A 260 -12.39 -1.36 7.05
C PHE A 260 -11.63 -1.99 5.88
N ILE A 261 -11.12 -1.16 4.96
CA ILE A 261 -10.34 -1.63 3.81
C ILE A 261 -8.97 -2.16 4.26
N GLY A 262 -8.32 -1.49 5.20
CA GLY A 262 -6.99 -1.86 5.68
C GLY A 262 -6.93 -3.21 6.40
N SER A 263 -7.96 -3.56 7.17
CA SER A 263 -8.04 -4.87 7.85
C SER A 263 -8.39 -6.02 6.90
N LEU A 264 -9.03 -5.72 5.75
CA LEU A 264 -9.58 -6.71 4.83
C LEU A 264 -8.53 -7.70 4.32
N GLY A 265 -7.34 -7.21 3.96
CA GLY A 265 -6.26 -8.06 3.43
C GLY A 265 -5.82 -9.13 4.42
N ALA A 266 -5.57 -8.74 5.67
CA ALA A 266 -5.14 -9.66 6.72
C ALA A 266 -6.24 -10.68 7.10
N VAL A 267 -7.49 -10.24 7.18
CA VAL A 267 -8.66 -11.11 7.41
C VAL A 267 -8.82 -12.11 6.26
N MET A 268 -8.63 -11.67 5.01
CA MET A 268 -8.72 -12.51 3.82
C MET A 268 -7.65 -13.60 3.82
N ASP A 269 -6.41 -13.28 4.18
CA ASP A 269 -5.30 -14.25 4.25
C ASP A 269 -5.55 -15.33 5.30
N VAL A 270 -6.09 -14.96 6.46
CA VAL A 270 -6.47 -15.91 7.50
C VAL A 270 -7.65 -16.76 7.05
N ALA A 271 -8.68 -16.17 6.44
CA ALA A 271 -9.87 -16.88 5.95
C ALA A 271 -9.51 -17.95 4.92
N ILE A 272 -8.65 -17.61 3.92
CA ILE A 272 -8.24 -18.59 2.90
C ILE A 272 -7.33 -19.67 3.48
N THR A 273 -6.43 -19.32 4.40
CA THR A 273 -5.55 -20.27 5.07
C THR A 273 -6.37 -21.27 5.92
N MET A 274 -7.31 -20.79 6.71
CA MET A 274 -8.21 -21.63 7.49
C MET A 274 -9.04 -22.54 6.61
N SER A 275 -9.66 -21.99 5.56
CA SER A 275 -10.44 -22.78 4.60
C SER A 275 -9.60 -23.85 3.93
N ALA A 276 -8.44 -23.48 3.40
CA ALA A 276 -7.53 -24.41 2.73
C ALA A 276 -7.09 -25.55 3.67
N SER A 277 -6.71 -25.21 4.92
CA SER A 277 -6.25 -26.18 5.92
C SER A 277 -7.36 -27.17 6.31
N VAL A 278 -8.56 -26.70 6.56
CA VAL A 278 -9.70 -27.56 6.91
C VAL A 278 -10.06 -28.52 5.79
N PHE A 279 -10.10 -28.03 4.55
CA PHE A 279 -10.37 -28.87 3.40
C PHE A 279 -9.23 -29.87 3.14
N GLU A 280 -7.97 -29.47 3.31
CA GLU A 280 -6.81 -30.37 3.14
C GLU A 280 -6.81 -31.50 4.18
N LEU A 281 -7.09 -31.18 5.44
CA LEU A 281 -7.25 -32.21 6.50
C LEU A 281 -8.31 -33.23 6.14
N TRP A 282 -9.47 -32.77 5.64
CA TRP A 282 -10.54 -33.66 5.22
C TRP A 282 -10.18 -34.45 3.94
N GLU A 283 -9.58 -33.84 2.93
CA GLU A 283 -9.17 -34.52 1.69
C GLU A 283 -8.13 -35.62 1.96
N LYS A 284 -7.20 -35.40 2.88
CA LYS A 284 -6.21 -36.41 3.29
C LYS A 284 -6.81 -37.54 4.16
N ASN A 285 -7.82 -37.24 4.94
CA ASN A 285 -8.53 -38.24 5.76
C ASN A 285 -10.05 -38.01 5.69
N PRO A 286 -10.74 -38.55 4.67
CA PRO A 286 -12.19 -38.38 4.51
C PRO A 286 -13.02 -38.91 5.68
N ARG A 287 -12.46 -39.81 6.51
CA ARG A 287 -13.11 -40.39 7.71
C ARG A 287 -12.84 -39.61 8.99
N ILE A 288 -12.14 -38.50 8.94
CA ILE A 288 -11.83 -37.66 10.12
C ILE A 288 -13.15 -37.27 10.83
N SER A 289 -13.19 -37.40 12.15
CA SER A 289 -14.35 -36.94 12.92
C SER A 289 -14.46 -35.40 12.91
N MET A 290 -15.68 -34.89 13.04
CA MET A 290 -15.85 -33.40 13.06
C MET A 290 -15.19 -32.78 14.28
N ASP A 291 -15.10 -33.48 15.42
CA ASP A 291 -14.37 -32.98 16.59
C ASP A 291 -12.87 -32.94 16.36
N ALA A 292 -12.29 -33.98 15.74
CA ALA A 292 -10.88 -33.97 15.38
C ALA A 292 -10.57 -32.85 14.35
N LEU A 293 -11.44 -32.67 13.35
CA LEU A 293 -11.30 -31.60 12.36
C LEU A 293 -11.36 -30.20 13.01
N ARG A 294 -12.29 -30.02 13.98
CA ARG A 294 -12.42 -28.80 14.76
C ARG A 294 -11.16 -28.52 15.58
N THR A 295 -10.67 -29.52 16.33
CA THR A 295 -9.48 -29.37 17.19
C THR A 295 -8.26 -29.05 16.36
N SER A 296 -7.97 -29.83 15.32
CA SER A 296 -6.80 -29.60 14.44
C SER A 296 -6.90 -28.26 13.70
N GLY A 297 -8.09 -27.90 13.22
CA GLY A 297 -8.29 -26.60 12.56
C GLY A 297 -8.08 -25.42 13.52
N MET A 298 -8.55 -25.54 14.77
CA MET A 298 -8.34 -24.50 15.79
C MET A 298 -6.87 -24.38 16.18
N ASP A 299 -6.14 -25.48 16.27
CA ASP A 299 -4.70 -25.47 16.59
C ASP A 299 -3.92 -24.78 15.47
N ILE A 300 -4.19 -25.09 14.20
CA ILE A 300 -3.61 -24.36 13.04
C ILE A 300 -3.94 -22.87 13.14
N GLY A 301 -5.19 -22.52 13.46
CA GLY A 301 -5.59 -21.12 13.61
C GLY A 301 -4.80 -20.39 14.70
N ARG A 302 -4.56 -21.03 15.83
CA ARG A 302 -3.73 -20.46 16.93
C ARG A 302 -2.28 -20.23 16.51
N ASP A 303 -1.71 -21.15 15.74
CA ASP A 303 -0.33 -21.04 15.26
C ASP A 303 -0.13 -19.84 14.34
N ILE A 304 -1.09 -19.57 13.45
CA ILE A 304 -1.00 -18.44 12.50
C ILE A 304 -1.38 -17.09 13.13
N MET A 305 -2.23 -17.10 14.16
CA MET A 305 -2.78 -15.88 14.78
C MET A 305 -1.70 -14.91 15.23
N GLY A 306 -0.75 -15.41 16.02
CA GLY A 306 0.33 -14.56 16.58
C GLY A 306 1.17 -13.90 15.51
N THR A 307 1.56 -14.66 14.49
CA THR A 307 2.38 -14.16 13.38
C THR A 307 1.63 -13.11 12.57
N MET A 308 0.38 -13.39 12.17
CA MET A 308 -0.42 -12.47 11.36
C MET A 308 -0.75 -11.18 12.09
N THR A 309 -1.08 -11.25 13.39
CA THR A 309 -1.33 -10.06 14.21
C THR A 309 -0.06 -9.21 14.36
N SER A 310 1.11 -9.84 14.56
CA SER A 310 2.38 -9.12 14.66
C SER A 310 2.77 -8.42 13.35
N ILE A 311 2.58 -9.08 12.20
CA ILE A 311 2.84 -8.48 10.88
C ILE A 311 1.98 -7.23 10.69
N LEU A 312 0.68 -7.32 10.99
CA LEU A 312 -0.24 -6.20 10.87
C LEU A 312 0.16 -5.02 11.78
N PHE A 313 0.50 -5.33 13.04
CA PHE A 313 0.97 -4.34 14.00
C PHE A 313 2.22 -3.60 13.51
N PHE A 314 3.25 -4.33 13.07
CA PHE A 314 4.46 -3.70 12.55
C PHE A 314 4.22 -2.92 11.25
N ALA A 315 3.34 -3.41 10.36
CA ALA A 315 2.99 -2.71 9.13
C ALA A 315 2.42 -1.32 9.40
N TYR A 316 1.49 -1.20 10.37
CA TYR A 316 0.89 0.09 10.71
C TYR A 316 1.87 1.00 11.47
N ILE A 317 2.59 0.48 12.47
CA ILE A 317 3.49 1.32 13.29
C ILE A 317 4.71 1.80 12.50
N SER A 318 5.21 1.01 11.54
CA SER A 318 6.41 1.39 10.77
C SER A 318 6.28 2.74 10.06
N GLY A 319 5.08 3.10 9.63
CA GLY A 319 4.82 4.40 9.01
C GLY A 319 4.98 5.60 9.95
N SER A 320 4.82 5.40 11.25
CA SER A 320 4.94 6.47 12.26
C SER A 320 6.39 6.65 12.76
N ILE A 321 7.32 5.75 12.45
CA ILE A 321 8.70 5.80 12.97
C ILE A 321 9.39 7.15 12.69
N PRO A 322 9.31 7.75 11.47
CA PRO A 322 9.96 9.03 11.20
C PRO A 322 9.46 10.15 12.14
N MET A 323 8.14 10.21 12.37
CA MET A 323 7.55 11.21 13.25
C MET A 323 7.94 10.98 14.72
N LEU A 324 7.97 9.72 15.18
CA LEU A 324 8.45 9.39 16.52
C LEU A 324 9.89 9.85 16.74
N ILE A 325 10.78 9.63 15.78
CA ILE A 325 12.18 10.09 15.85
C ILE A 325 12.22 11.62 15.94
N LEU A 326 11.45 12.33 15.14
CA LEU A 326 11.40 13.79 15.15
C LEU A 326 10.94 14.34 16.50
N TYR A 327 9.84 13.82 17.05
CA TYR A 327 9.31 14.24 18.35
C TYR A 327 10.30 13.95 19.49
N PHE A 328 10.92 12.77 19.51
CA PHE A 328 11.90 12.44 20.53
C PHE A 328 13.18 13.27 20.41
N LYS A 329 13.62 13.57 19.18
CA LYS A 329 14.75 14.47 18.96
C LYS A 329 14.48 15.88 19.49
N ASN A 330 13.22 16.31 19.45
CA ASN A 330 12.77 17.59 19.99
C ASN A 330 12.40 17.53 21.50
N ALA A 331 12.89 16.52 22.22
CA ALA A 331 12.67 16.32 23.65
C ALA A 331 11.18 16.24 24.08
N SER A 332 10.31 15.83 23.18
CA SER A 332 8.88 15.65 23.46
C SER A 332 8.66 14.51 24.46
N PRO A 333 7.73 14.65 25.43
CA PRO A 333 7.44 13.63 26.42
C PRO A 333 6.99 12.32 25.77
N PHE A 334 7.49 11.19 26.26
CA PHE A 334 7.25 9.86 25.70
C PHE A 334 5.76 9.55 25.52
N GLY A 335 4.95 9.68 26.58
CA GLY A 335 3.52 9.40 26.54
C GLY A 335 2.75 10.27 25.56
N TYR A 336 3.07 11.54 25.48
CA TYR A 336 2.48 12.49 24.52
C TYR A 336 2.83 12.09 23.08
N THR A 337 4.11 11.83 22.82
CA THR A 337 4.60 11.42 21.49
C THR A 337 3.91 10.16 20.98
N LEU A 338 3.77 9.14 21.83
CA LEU A 338 3.08 7.92 21.46
C LEU A 338 1.58 8.16 21.25
N SER A 339 0.94 8.93 22.13
CA SER A 339 -0.49 9.23 22.02
C SER A 339 -0.82 9.91 20.70
N ILE A 340 -0.11 10.98 20.37
CA ILE A 340 -0.37 11.75 19.14
C ILE A 340 -0.06 10.94 17.88
N ASN A 341 1.12 10.34 17.79
CA ASN A 341 1.58 9.75 16.53
C ASN A 341 1.10 8.31 16.30
N LEU A 342 0.66 7.60 17.34
CA LEU A 342 0.31 6.18 17.23
C LEU A 342 -1.15 5.87 17.51
N SER A 343 -1.96 6.80 18.02
CA SER A 343 -3.34 6.48 18.41
C SER A 343 -4.17 5.88 17.28
N LEU A 344 -4.12 6.47 16.09
CA LEU A 344 -4.87 6.01 14.93
C LEU A 344 -4.27 4.71 14.37
N GLU A 345 -2.94 4.59 14.33
CA GLU A 345 -2.26 3.40 13.82
C GLU A 345 -2.46 2.20 14.76
N LEU A 346 -2.42 2.42 16.07
CA LEU A 346 -2.77 1.40 17.07
C LEU A 346 -4.22 0.96 16.94
N ALA A 347 -5.15 1.90 16.76
CA ALA A 347 -6.56 1.56 16.56
C ALA A 347 -6.76 0.70 15.30
N ARG A 348 -6.06 1.01 14.19
CA ARG A 348 -6.06 0.19 12.97
C ARG A 348 -5.47 -1.20 13.22
N ALA A 349 -4.32 -1.27 13.88
CA ALA A 349 -3.64 -2.52 14.19
C ALA A 349 -4.49 -3.43 15.11
N LEU A 350 -5.08 -2.85 16.16
CA LEU A 350 -5.95 -3.58 17.09
C LEU A 350 -7.23 -4.07 16.42
N SER A 351 -7.89 -3.21 15.64
CA SER A 351 -9.08 -3.59 14.90
C SER A 351 -8.80 -4.73 13.91
N GLY A 352 -7.74 -4.61 13.13
CA GLY A 352 -7.33 -5.69 12.21
C GLY A 352 -6.94 -6.96 12.94
N GLY A 353 -6.24 -6.86 14.09
CA GLY A 353 -5.91 -7.98 14.96
C GLY A 353 -7.16 -8.70 15.50
N ILE A 354 -8.17 -7.96 15.95
CA ILE A 354 -9.48 -8.51 16.34
C ILE A 354 -10.12 -9.24 15.16
N GLY A 355 -10.05 -8.65 13.96
CA GLY A 355 -10.54 -9.27 12.72
C GLY A 355 -9.87 -10.62 12.44
N ILE A 356 -8.54 -10.70 12.55
CA ILE A 356 -7.76 -11.93 12.41
C ILE A 356 -8.25 -12.99 13.41
N VAL A 357 -8.31 -12.63 14.70
CA VAL A 357 -8.68 -13.56 15.77
C VAL A 357 -10.10 -14.10 15.59
N LEU A 358 -11.05 -13.23 15.26
CA LEU A 358 -12.45 -13.63 15.04
C LEU A 358 -12.63 -14.45 13.76
N THR A 359 -11.82 -14.21 12.74
CA THR A 359 -11.91 -14.94 11.47
C THR A 359 -11.50 -16.41 11.61
N ILE A 360 -10.65 -16.75 12.58
CA ILE A 360 -10.25 -18.14 12.83
C ILE A 360 -11.44 -19.04 13.15
N PRO A 361 -12.23 -18.81 14.22
CA PRO A 361 -13.41 -19.63 14.50
C PRO A 361 -14.47 -19.51 13.40
N ILE A 362 -14.71 -18.32 12.86
CA ILE A 362 -15.68 -18.11 11.77
C ILE A 362 -15.29 -18.96 10.56
N GLY A 363 -14.04 -18.89 10.11
CA GLY A 363 -13.53 -19.64 8.97
C GLY A 363 -13.53 -21.15 9.20
N LEU A 364 -13.21 -21.58 10.42
CA LEU A 364 -13.26 -22.97 10.80
C LEU A 364 -14.70 -23.53 10.69
N TYR A 365 -15.67 -22.88 11.31
CA TYR A 365 -17.06 -23.37 11.29
C TYR A 365 -17.69 -23.32 9.91
N ILE A 366 -17.44 -22.27 9.13
CA ILE A 366 -17.92 -22.17 7.74
C ILE A 366 -17.31 -23.28 6.89
N SER A 367 -15.99 -23.50 6.97
CA SER A 367 -15.33 -24.57 6.21
C SER A 367 -15.82 -25.95 6.61
N MET A 368 -16.03 -26.20 7.90
CA MET A 368 -16.64 -27.45 8.40
C MET A 368 -18.05 -27.65 7.87
N PHE A 369 -18.86 -26.57 7.77
CA PHE A 369 -20.20 -26.66 7.17
C PHE A 369 -20.15 -27.12 5.71
N PHE A 370 -19.27 -26.55 4.91
CA PHE A 370 -19.08 -26.99 3.50
C PHE A 370 -18.58 -28.44 3.41
N VAL A 371 -17.60 -28.83 4.25
CA VAL A 371 -17.11 -30.20 4.32
C VAL A 371 -18.22 -31.19 4.70
N ARG A 372 -19.06 -30.83 5.67
CA ARG A 372 -20.21 -31.67 6.09
C ARG A 372 -21.22 -31.84 4.95
N LYS A 373 -21.53 -30.77 4.23
CA LYS A 373 -22.41 -30.80 3.07
C LYS A 373 -21.87 -31.75 2.00
N LYS A 374 -20.60 -31.61 1.65
CA LYS A 374 -19.94 -32.44 0.65
C LYS A 374 -19.88 -33.92 1.03
N ARG A 375 -19.67 -34.21 2.34
CA ARG A 375 -19.71 -35.57 2.87
C ARG A 375 -21.11 -36.21 2.77
N ALA A 376 -22.17 -35.42 2.81
CA ALA A 376 -23.54 -35.92 2.66
C ALA A 376 -23.92 -36.17 1.20
N GLU A 377 -23.20 -35.56 0.25
CA GLU A 377 -23.41 -35.70 -1.20
C GLU A 377 -22.53 -36.82 -1.82
N SER A 378 -21.51 -37.32 -1.10
CA SER A 378 -20.60 -38.40 -1.50
C SER A 378 -20.95 -39.73 -0.85
#